data_a461348c54ddece5b06a4a219c3b7cd4
#
_entry.id   a461348c54ddece5b06a4a219c3b7cd4
#
_cell.length_a   1.000
_cell.length_b   1.000
_cell.length_c   1.000
_cell.angle_alpha   90.00
_cell.angle_beta   90.00
_cell.angle_gamma   90.00
#
_symmetry.space_group_name_H-M   'P 1'
#
loop_
_entity.id
_entity.type
_entity.pdbx_description
1 polymer ?
#
loop_
_entity_poly.entity_id
_entity_poly.type
_entity_poly.pdbx_seq_one_letter_code
_entity_poly.pdbx_strand_id
1 'polypeptide(L)' 'MNIGLIFGGKSAEYEVSLQSAMHIYKRLNKNVHNVYLIGMDRDGFMHYFDGSIEEVSDGSWFDKKN' A
#
# COMPACT_ATOMS: atom_id res chain seq x y z
N MET A 1 10.25 0.07 14.99
CA MET A 1 8.78 -0.05 15.11
C MET A 1 8.23 -0.70 13.84
N ASN A 2 7.22 -1.53 13.99
CA ASN A 2 6.56 -2.15 12.84
C ASN A 2 5.39 -1.28 12.42
N ILE A 3 5.35 -0.88 11.15
CA ILE A 3 4.33 0.02 10.63
C ILE A 3 3.59 -0.68 9.50
N GLY A 4 2.27 -0.79 9.60
CA GLY A 4 1.44 -1.24 8.50
C GLY A 4 0.90 -0.04 7.74
N LEU A 5 1.18 0.02 6.44
CA LEU A 5 0.71 1.08 5.58
C LEU A 5 -0.42 0.53 4.72
N ILE A 6 -1.64 0.99 5.00
CA ILE A 6 -2.85 0.47 4.34
C ILE A 6 -3.23 1.39 3.19
N PHE A 7 -3.57 0.78 2.06
CA PHE A 7 -3.95 1.53 0.86
C PHE A 7 -5.06 0.79 0.11
N GLY A 8 -5.65 1.46 -0.88
CA GLY A 8 -6.72 0.90 -1.68
C GLY A 8 -8.09 1.11 -1.05
N GLY A 9 -8.96 0.12 -1.16
CA GLY A 9 -10.27 0.14 -0.52
C GLY A 9 -11.43 0.23 -1.49
N LYS A 10 -12.63 0.28 -0.92
CA LYS A 10 -13.89 0.20 -1.68
C LYS A 10 -14.35 1.55 -2.25
N SER A 11 -13.81 2.65 -1.73
CA SER A 11 -14.33 3.98 -2.05
C SER A 11 -13.81 4.50 -3.40
N ALA A 12 -14.41 5.60 -3.85
CA ALA A 12 -13.93 6.33 -5.02
C ALA A 12 -12.52 6.90 -4.81
N GLU A 13 -12.04 6.91 -3.56
CA GLU A 13 -10.70 7.39 -3.21
C GLU A 13 -9.62 6.32 -3.37
N TYR A 14 -9.94 5.18 -3.99
CA TYR A 14 -9.00 4.07 -4.15
C TYR A 14 -7.67 4.54 -4.76
N GLU A 15 -7.73 5.20 -5.92
CA GLU A 15 -6.51 5.61 -6.62
C GLU A 15 -5.77 6.71 -5.87
N VAL A 16 -6.50 7.61 -5.21
CA VAL A 16 -5.88 8.65 -4.38
C VAL A 16 -5.12 8.01 -3.22
N SER A 17 -5.68 6.95 -2.63
CA SER A 17 -5.02 6.27 -1.52
C SER A 17 -3.70 5.63 -1.93
N LEU A 18 -3.59 5.15 -3.17
CA LEU A 18 -2.33 4.58 -3.67
C LEU A 18 -1.25 5.65 -3.72
N GLN A 19 -1.58 6.86 -4.18
CA GLN A 19 -0.63 7.96 -4.25
C GLN A 19 -0.27 8.46 -2.87
N SER A 20 -1.25 8.54 -1.97
CA SER A 20 -0.99 8.94 -0.58
C SER A 20 -0.05 7.96 0.11
N ALA A 21 -0.25 6.67 -0.11
CA ALA A 21 0.62 5.64 0.46
C ALA A 21 2.06 5.81 -0.03
N MET A 22 2.24 6.12 -1.31
CA MET A 22 3.57 6.34 -1.86
C MET A 22 4.25 7.53 -1.18
N HIS A 23 3.52 8.63 -1.00
CA HIS A 23 4.08 9.82 -0.32
C HIS A 23 4.50 9.50 1.11
N ILE A 24 3.65 8.80 1.85
CA ILE A 24 3.96 8.43 3.23
C ILE A 24 5.15 7.49 3.28
N TYR A 25 5.16 6.47 2.41
CA TYR A 25 6.24 5.48 2.38
C TYR A 25 7.60 6.14 2.16
N LYS A 26 7.66 7.09 1.24
CA LYS A 26 8.93 7.76 0.92
C LYS A 26 9.45 8.62 2.07
N ARG A 27 8.58 9.05 2.97
CA ARG A 27 8.97 9.88 4.12
C ARG A 27 9.32 9.05 5.35
N LEU A 28 8.95 7.78 5.38
CA LEU A 28 9.27 6.93 6.53
C LEU A 28 10.75 6.55 6.51
N ASN A 29 11.36 6.56 7.69
CA ASN A 29 12.75 6.14 7.84
C ASN A 29 12.79 4.60 7.92
N LYS A 30 13.09 3.97 6.80
CA LYS A 30 13.09 2.51 6.69
C LYS A 30 14.31 1.85 7.35
N ASN A 31 15.26 2.66 7.82
CA ASN A 31 16.36 2.14 8.63
C ASN A 31 15.96 1.98 10.09
N VAL A 32 14.90 2.67 10.51
CA VAL A 32 14.39 2.63 11.89
C VAL A 32 13.15 1.76 11.99
N HIS A 33 12.32 1.75 10.94
CA HIS A 33 11.03 1.09 10.95
C HIS A 33 10.95 -0.02 9.93
N ASN A 34 10.26 -1.10 10.29
CA ASN A 34 9.85 -2.13 9.34
C ASN A 34 8.48 -1.72 8.79
N VAL A 35 8.39 -1.48 7.50
CA VAL A 35 7.15 -1.02 6.87
C VAL A 35 6.55 -2.16 6.06
N TYR A 36 5.30 -2.48 6.38
CA TYR A 36 4.54 -3.54 5.72
C TYR A 36 3.43 -2.92 4.88
N LEU A 37 3.33 -3.33 3.62
CA LEU A 37 2.32 -2.82 2.70
C LEU A 37 1.10 -3.74 2.76
N ILE A 38 -0.06 -3.15 3.05
CA ILE A 38 -1.32 -3.89 3.19
C ILE A 38 -2.32 -3.26 2.25
N GLY A 39 -2.68 -4.00 1.19
CA GLY A 39 -3.63 -3.50 0.20
C GLY A 39 -5.03 -4.00 0.46
N MET A 40 -6.01 -3.11 0.41
CA MET A 40 -7.41 -3.48 0.47
C MET A 40 -7.96 -3.46 -0.95
N ASP A 41 -8.54 -4.58 -1.39
CA ASP A 41 -9.13 -4.61 -2.71
C ASP A 41 -10.48 -3.89 -2.72
N ARG A 42 -11.10 -3.80 -3.90
CA ARG A 42 -12.36 -3.05 -4.04
C ARG A 42 -13.55 -3.74 -3.38
N ASP A 43 -13.40 -5.01 -3.01
CA ASP A 43 -14.40 -5.75 -2.25
C ASP A 43 -14.20 -5.64 -0.75
N GLY A 44 -13.13 -4.98 -0.31
CA GLY A 44 -12.87 -4.75 1.09
C GLY A 44 -11.99 -5.78 1.76
N PHE A 45 -11.43 -6.72 1.01
CA PHE A 45 -10.54 -7.72 1.58
C PHE A 45 -9.10 -7.21 1.66
N MET A 46 -8.42 -7.51 2.76
CA MET A 46 -7.05 -7.07 3.00
C MET A 46 -6.07 -8.13 2.47
N HIS A 47 -4.99 -7.64 1.87
CA HIS A 47 -3.93 -8.49 1.33
C HIS A 47 -2.57 -7.94 1.75
N TYR A 48 -1.72 -8.80 2.30
CA TYR A 48 -0.33 -8.43 2.51
C TYR A 48 0.37 -8.40 1.15
N PHE A 49 1.09 -7.30 0.88
CA PHE A 49 1.80 -7.14 -0.38
C PHE A 49 3.29 -6.97 -0.10
N ASP A 50 4.11 -7.88 -0.63
CA ASP A 50 5.55 -7.86 -0.40
C ASP A 50 6.35 -7.29 -1.58
N GLY A 51 5.67 -6.64 -2.52
CA GLY A 51 6.32 -5.98 -3.64
C GLY A 51 6.78 -4.57 -3.31
N SER A 52 6.99 -3.76 -4.35
CA SER A 52 7.53 -2.42 -4.22
C SER A 52 6.43 -1.36 -4.08
N ILE A 53 6.83 -0.20 -3.53
CA ILE A 53 5.91 0.93 -3.44
C ILE A 53 5.54 1.48 -4.82
N GLU A 54 6.41 1.32 -5.80
CA GLU A 54 6.11 1.73 -7.17
C GLU A 54 4.96 0.92 -7.74
N GLU A 55 4.89 -0.36 -7.42
CA GLU A 55 3.78 -1.23 -7.85
C GLU A 55 2.47 -0.87 -7.13
N VAL A 56 2.55 -0.33 -5.94
CA VAL A 56 1.37 0.23 -5.26
C VAL A 56 0.93 1.48 -6.01
N SER A 57 1.85 2.39 -6.28
CA SER A 57 1.56 3.68 -6.90
C SER A 57 0.93 3.55 -8.27
N ASP A 58 1.39 2.60 -9.09
CA ASP A 58 0.87 2.41 -10.46
C ASP A 58 -0.33 1.46 -10.51
N GLY A 59 -0.72 0.89 -9.38
CA GLY A 59 -1.88 0.02 -9.30
C GLY A 59 -1.61 -1.44 -9.64
N SER A 60 -0.41 -1.79 -10.07
CA SER A 60 -0.12 -3.17 -10.46
C SER A 60 -0.06 -4.14 -9.28
N TRP A 61 0.00 -3.61 -8.06
CA TRP A 61 -0.03 -4.45 -6.85
C TRP A 61 -1.22 -5.41 -6.85
N PHE A 62 -2.34 -4.97 -7.43
CA PHE A 62 -3.57 -5.76 -7.42
C PHE A 62 -3.39 -7.08 -8.19
N ASP A 63 -2.66 -7.05 -9.30
CA ASP A 63 -2.41 -8.25 -10.09
C ASP A 63 -1.33 -9.15 -9.46
N LYS A 64 -0.55 -8.61 -8.53
CA LYS A 64 0.58 -9.30 -7.90
C LYS A 64 0.35 -9.69 -6.45
N LYS A 65 -0.79 -9.33 -5.91
CA LYS A 65 -1.11 -9.66 -4.51
C LYS A 65 -1.29 -11.17 -4.33
N ASN A 66 -1.01 -11.62 -3.13
CA ASN A 66 -1.21 -13.01 -2.75
C ASN A 66 -2.61 -13.24 -2.20
#